data_6e054d1197f21af57cf62013273b2817
#
_entry.id   6e054d1197f21af57cf62013273b2817
#
_cell.length_a   1.000
_cell.length_b   1.000
_cell.length_c   1.000
_cell.angle_alpha   90.00
_cell.angle_beta   90.00
_cell.angle_gamma   90.00
#
_symmetry.space_group_name_H-M   'P 1'
#
loop_
_entity.id
_entity.type
_entity.pdbx_description
1 polymer ?
#
loop_
_entity_poly.entity_id
_entity_poly.type
_entity_poly.pdbx_seq_one_letter_code
_entity_poly.pdbx_strand_id
1 'polypeptide(L)'
;MQIEDRFKPDYLFESSWEVCNKVGGIYTVLSTKANSLQELHKDKVFFVGPDIWNENESPWFIEDKKLYSQWINHAKTSHNLQIRAGRWDVPGKPIVFLIKFEQFLDRQNELYSKMWNSFGVDSLDAYGDYHDSTMFAYATGLLIENFYRFHGLEPYNVIAHFNEWMLGAGALYIKKHVPKIATIFTTHATSIGRSIAGNNLPLYGHLHEYNGDQMARQLNMTAKHSIEKVTAQNVDCFTTVSDITAEECTQLLDRKPDLVTPNGFEKDFIPKGKAYEKAHDIARKRLLDVAEKVFDHPVQNDAILVGISGRYEYKNKGIDVFIDTMKHLLSMQELTRDIIAFIMVPGWIKGVKEANNNNSDPYPFVTHQLVEPEHDKVVNHIKHTSLKNNPEDRVKIIFVPSYLNGDDGVFNLDYYDLLIGLDMSVFPSYYEPWGYTPHESVAFSIPTITTTLAGFGVWAHKKTERKPNLAGGVDVIHRDDESYSEVVEEIATIIYDFTLKSSEQIKLLKKNASKLSDRADWDHFIKYYSDAYSKALHNSFIRLSKKHKLKSDY
;
A
#
# COMPACT_ATOMS: atom_id res chain seq x y z
N MET A 1 -0.99 -39.60 -2.18
CA MET A 1 -1.10 -38.16 -1.89
C MET A 1 0.34 -37.64 -1.91
N GLN A 2 0.67 -36.81 -2.90
CA GLN A 2 2.01 -36.21 -2.97
C GLN A 2 2.21 -35.33 -1.72
N ILE A 3 3.47 -35.16 -1.27
CA ILE A 3 3.77 -34.38 -0.04
C ILE A 3 3.22 -32.95 -0.15
N GLU A 4 3.16 -32.37 -1.35
CA GLU A 4 2.60 -31.06 -1.63
C GLU A 4 1.10 -30.93 -1.36
N ASP A 5 0.30 -31.98 -1.57
CA ASP A 5 -1.16 -31.94 -1.31
C ASP A 5 -1.51 -31.97 0.18
N ARG A 6 -0.58 -32.39 1.04
CA ARG A 6 -0.77 -32.47 2.49
C ARG A 6 -0.80 -31.10 3.18
N PHE A 7 -0.20 -30.08 2.58
CA PHE A 7 -0.03 -28.75 3.15
C PHE A 7 -0.81 -27.67 2.39
N LYS A 8 -1.97 -28.03 1.86
CA LYS A 8 -2.94 -27.05 1.33
C LYS A 8 -3.94 -26.65 2.40
N PRO A 9 -4.33 -25.37 2.51
CA PRO A 9 -5.35 -24.94 3.44
C PRO A 9 -6.75 -25.43 3.02
N ASP A 10 -7.50 -25.96 3.98
CA ASP A 10 -8.94 -26.21 3.82
C ASP A 10 -9.75 -24.96 4.15
N TYR A 11 -9.31 -24.18 5.16
CA TYR A 11 -9.92 -22.93 5.58
C TYR A 11 -8.87 -21.85 5.79
N LEU A 12 -9.17 -20.64 5.35
CA LEU A 12 -8.30 -19.48 5.45
C LEU A 12 -9.03 -18.29 6.07
N PHE A 13 -8.47 -17.74 7.13
CA PHE A 13 -8.88 -16.45 7.70
C PHE A 13 -7.84 -15.40 7.30
N GLU A 14 -8.28 -14.35 6.62
CA GLU A 14 -7.46 -13.22 6.20
C GLU A 14 -7.90 -11.98 6.99
N SER A 15 -7.07 -11.50 7.90
CA SER A 15 -7.46 -10.46 8.86
C SER A 15 -6.66 -9.18 8.64
N SER A 16 -7.36 -8.03 8.63
CA SER A 16 -6.74 -6.71 8.53
C SER A 16 -7.67 -5.62 9.04
N TRP A 17 -7.08 -4.53 9.53
CA TRP A 17 -7.80 -3.29 9.83
C TRP A 17 -8.49 -2.71 8.58
N GLU A 18 -7.97 -2.98 7.39
CA GLU A 18 -8.46 -2.43 6.13
C GLU A 18 -9.47 -3.33 5.39
N VAL A 19 -9.99 -4.38 6.01
CA VAL A 19 -11.12 -5.15 5.45
C VAL A 19 -12.40 -4.34 5.58
N CYS A 20 -13.07 -4.06 4.44
CA CYS A 20 -14.22 -3.16 4.34
C CYS A 20 -13.97 -1.74 4.91
N ASN A 21 -12.71 -1.34 5.02
CA ASN A 21 -12.28 -0.05 5.56
C ASN A 21 -11.09 0.49 4.76
N LYS A 22 -11.34 1.44 3.87
CA LYS A 22 -10.31 1.98 2.96
C LYS A 22 -9.50 3.07 3.65
N VAL A 23 -8.30 2.71 4.13
CA VAL A 23 -7.36 3.64 4.77
C VAL A 23 -6.10 3.82 3.92
N GLY A 24 -5.54 2.73 3.39
CA GLY A 24 -4.26 2.78 2.68
C GLY A 24 -4.07 1.67 1.65
N GLY A 25 -2.80 1.36 1.36
CA GLY A 25 -2.43 0.38 0.34
C GLY A 25 -2.78 -1.07 0.69
N ILE A 26 -2.97 -1.41 1.96
CA ILE A 26 -3.36 -2.76 2.38
C ILE A 26 -4.78 -3.08 1.91
N TYR A 27 -5.69 -2.08 1.92
CA TYR A 27 -7.00 -2.22 1.28
C TYR A 27 -6.87 -2.69 -0.17
N THR A 28 -5.99 -2.06 -0.95
CA THR A 28 -5.75 -2.44 -2.35
C THR A 28 -5.22 -3.87 -2.45
N VAL A 29 -4.24 -4.25 -1.59
CA VAL A 29 -3.73 -5.64 -1.55
C VAL A 29 -4.86 -6.64 -1.35
N LEU A 30 -5.66 -6.45 -0.32
CA LEU A 30 -6.67 -7.41 0.10
C LEU A 30 -7.87 -7.46 -0.84
N SER A 31 -8.38 -6.28 -1.25
CA SER A 31 -9.54 -6.17 -2.13
C SER A 31 -9.28 -6.74 -3.53
N THR A 32 -8.07 -6.51 -4.06
CA THR A 32 -7.71 -7.01 -5.39
C THR A 32 -7.25 -8.48 -5.36
N LYS A 33 -6.68 -8.96 -4.23
CA LYS A 33 -6.35 -10.38 -4.01
C LYS A 33 -7.60 -11.26 -3.78
N ALA A 34 -8.69 -10.65 -3.33
CA ALA A 34 -9.90 -11.36 -2.89
C ALA A 34 -10.45 -12.31 -3.96
N ASN A 35 -10.49 -11.89 -5.23
CA ASN A 35 -10.98 -12.72 -6.34
C ASN A 35 -10.15 -14.01 -6.47
N SER A 36 -8.84 -13.90 -6.54
CA SER A 36 -7.94 -15.06 -6.67
C SER A 36 -8.05 -16.02 -5.49
N LEU A 37 -8.21 -15.50 -4.25
CA LEU A 37 -8.44 -16.34 -3.08
C LEU A 37 -9.81 -17.03 -3.11
N GLN A 38 -10.86 -16.32 -3.58
CA GLN A 38 -12.20 -16.88 -3.71
C GLN A 38 -12.22 -18.01 -4.76
N GLU A 39 -11.52 -17.85 -5.87
CA GLU A 39 -11.39 -18.90 -6.89
C GLU A 39 -10.68 -20.15 -6.35
N LEU A 40 -9.62 -19.98 -5.59
CA LEU A 40 -8.83 -21.08 -5.03
C LEU A 40 -9.54 -21.79 -3.87
N HIS A 41 -10.20 -21.06 -2.98
CA HIS A 41 -10.72 -21.59 -1.72
C HIS A 41 -12.24 -21.51 -1.63
N LYS A 42 -12.91 -20.83 -2.56
CA LYS A 42 -14.37 -20.60 -2.57
C LYS A 42 -14.82 -20.00 -1.21
N ASP A 43 -16.00 -20.38 -0.74
CA ASP A 43 -16.56 -19.91 0.53
C ASP A 43 -15.87 -20.55 1.78
N LYS A 44 -14.60 -20.93 1.66
CA LYS A 44 -13.72 -21.34 2.76
C LYS A 44 -12.61 -20.31 3.05
N VAL A 45 -12.67 -19.14 2.41
CA VAL A 45 -11.88 -17.97 2.75
C VAL A 45 -12.78 -16.94 3.43
N PHE A 46 -12.32 -16.45 4.58
CA PHE A 46 -13.03 -15.50 5.43
C PHE A 46 -12.15 -14.28 5.66
N PHE A 47 -12.64 -13.11 5.30
CA PHE A 47 -11.99 -11.86 5.64
C PHE A 47 -12.53 -11.36 6.98
N VAL A 48 -11.65 -10.86 7.85
CA VAL A 48 -12.04 -10.33 9.16
C VAL A 48 -11.59 -8.88 9.27
N GLY A 49 -12.55 -7.99 9.54
CA GLY A 49 -12.35 -6.56 9.68
C GLY A 49 -12.99 -5.97 10.92
N PRO A 50 -12.63 -4.71 11.29
CA PRO A 50 -13.28 -4.01 12.41
C PRO A 50 -14.67 -3.52 11.99
N ASP A 51 -15.64 -3.63 12.90
CA ASP A 51 -16.96 -3.01 12.75
C ASP A 51 -16.95 -1.62 13.40
N ILE A 52 -16.41 -0.65 12.68
CA ILE A 52 -16.27 0.75 13.11
C ILE A 52 -17.35 1.68 12.54
N TRP A 53 -18.35 1.11 11.87
CA TRP A 53 -19.43 1.83 11.19
C TRP A 53 -20.64 1.96 12.12
N ASN A 54 -20.62 2.98 13.01
CA ASN A 54 -21.63 3.12 14.07
C ASN A 54 -22.93 3.77 13.61
N GLU A 55 -22.89 4.75 12.69
CA GLU A 55 -24.05 5.52 12.22
C GLU A 55 -24.32 5.36 10.72
N ASN A 56 -23.32 4.96 9.95
CA ASN A 56 -23.41 4.74 8.51
C ASN A 56 -23.01 3.29 8.18
N GLU A 57 -23.59 2.74 7.14
CA GLU A 57 -23.14 1.44 6.63
C GLU A 57 -21.83 1.60 5.84
N SER A 58 -20.92 0.63 5.97
CA SER A 58 -19.74 0.59 5.11
C SER A 58 -20.18 0.47 3.66
N PRO A 59 -19.70 1.34 2.75
CA PRO A 59 -20.07 1.28 1.34
C PRO A 59 -19.53 0.02 0.64
N TRP A 60 -18.65 -0.72 1.31
CA TRP A 60 -18.01 -1.94 0.77
C TRP A 60 -18.50 -3.23 1.42
N PHE A 61 -19.50 -3.18 2.33
CA PHE A 61 -19.98 -4.34 3.04
C PHE A 61 -21.46 -4.60 2.74
N ILE A 62 -21.76 -5.76 2.18
CA ILE A 62 -23.14 -6.22 1.92
C ILE A 62 -23.49 -7.22 3.01
N GLU A 63 -24.28 -6.78 4.01
CA GLU A 63 -24.66 -7.61 5.14
C GLU A 63 -25.62 -8.74 4.72
N ASP A 64 -25.39 -9.95 5.24
CA ASP A 64 -26.32 -11.08 5.19
C ASP A 64 -26.58 -11.63 6.59
N LYS A 65 -27.69 -11.22 7.19
CA LYS A 65 -28.11 -11.62 8.56
C LYS A 65 -28.39 -13.12 8.71
N LYS A 66 -28.53 -13.86 7.61
CA LYS A 66 -28.74 -15.33 7.63
C LYS A 66 -27.41 -16.08 7.62
N LEU A 67 -26.38 -15.48 7.05
CA LEU A 67 -25.07 -16.09 6.90
C LEU A 67 -24.45 -16.36 8.27
N TYR A 68 -24.18 -17.62 8.58
CA TYR A 68 -23.63 -18.07 9.86
C TYR A 68 -24.42 -17.65 11.13
N SER A 69 -25.72 -17.35 11.02
CA SER A 69 -26.55 -16.81 12.11
C SER A 69 -26.54 -17.65 13.38
N GLN A 70 -26.53 -18.99 13.29
CA GLN A 70 -26.48 -19.90 14.45
C GLN A 70 -25.16 -19.75 15.22
N TRP A 71 -24.02 -19.70 14.49
CA TRP A 71 -22.72 -19.47 15.10
C TRP A 71 -22.62 -18.08 15.72
N ILE A 72 -23.08 -17.03 15.01
CA ILE A 72 -23.05 -15.65 15.53
C ILE A 72 -23.84 -15.52 16.82
N ASN A 73 -25.03 -16.12 16.89
CA ASN A 73 -25.83 -16.14 18.13
C ASN A 73 -25.10 -16.89 19.26
N HIS A 74 -24.45 -18.01 18.97
CA HIS A 74 -23.62 -18.72 19.93
C HIS A 74 -22.44 -17.86 20.40
N ALA A 75 -21.70 -17.25 19.52
CA ALA A 75 -20.55 -16.36 19.82
C ALA A 75 -20.96 -15.17 20.68
N LYS A 76 -22.14 -14.58 20.41
CA LYS A 76 -22.70 -13.49 21.21
C LYS A 76 -23.07 -13.95 22.64
N THR A 77 -23.71 -15.09 22.77
CA THR A 77 -24.19 -15.56 24.08
C THR A 77 -23.08 -16.14 24.95
N SER A 78 -22.11 -16.85 24.37
CA SER A 78 -21.05 -17.55 25.09
C SER A 78 -19.80 -16.69 25.35
N HIS A 79 -19.48 -15.73 24.47
CA HIS A 79 -18.23 -14.96 24.52
C HIS A 79 -18.43 -13.45 24.39
N ASN A 80 -19.69 -12.98 24.36
CA ASN A 80 -20.03 -11.56 24.14
C ASN A 80 -19.40 -10.95 22.87
N LEU A 81 -19.24 -11.76 21.81
CA LEU A 81 -18.73 -11.29 20.53
C LEU A 81 -19.85 -10.68 19.70
N GLN A 82 -19.67 -9.46 19.27
CA GLN A 82 -20.61 -8.75 18.38
C GLN A 82 -20.06 -8.81 16.97
N ILE A 83 -20.67 -9.69 16.13
CA ILE A 83 -20.20 -10.00 14.78
C ILE A 83 -21.32 -9.71 13.77
N ARG A 84 -20.98 -9.07 12.68
CA ARG A 84 -21.80 -8.96 11.49
C ARG A 84 -21.18 -9.80 10.37
N ALA A 85 -21.99 -10.60 9.67
CA ALA A 85 -21.55 -11.40 8.53
C ALA A 85 -22.15 -10.89 7.24
N GLY A 86 -21.40 -11.01 6.15
CA GLY A 86 -21.83 -10.58 4.82
C GLY A 86 -20.80 -10.86 3.76
N ARG A 87 -20.84 -10.07 2.70
CA ARG A 87 -19.90 -10.13 1.57
C ARG A 87 -19.19 -8.79 1.41
N TRP A 88 -17.92 -8.84 1.07
CA TRP A 88 -17.18 -7.64 0.63
C TRP A 88 -17.61 -7.29 -0.79
N ASP A 89 -17.99 -6.04 -1.03
CA ASP A 89 -18.38 -5.56 -2.38
C ASP A 89 -17.13 -5.22 -3.21
N VAL A 90 -16.38 -6.25 -3.51
CA VAL A 90 -15.18 -6.24 -4.37
C VAL A 90 -15.23 -7.48 -5.29
N PRO A 91 -14.39 -7.57 -6.33
CA PRO A 91 -14.30 -8.76 -7.16
C PRO A 91 -14.16 -10.05 -6.33
N GLY A 92 -14.87 -11.09 -6.71
CA GLY A 92 -14.93 -12.36 -5.97
C GLY A 92 -15.93 -12.39 -4.81
N LYS A 93 -16.40 -11.24 -4.32
CA LYS A 93 -17.37 -11.10 -3.22
C LYS A 93 -17.15 -12.07 -2.06
N PRO A 94 -15.94 -12.09 -1.44
CA PRO A 94 -15.61 -13.05 -0.40
C PRO A 94 -16.46 -12.82 0.85
N ILE A 95 -16.57 -13.87 1.68
CA ILE A 95 -17.26 -13.78 2.98
C ILE A 95 -16.44 -12.89 3.92
N VAL A 96 -17.12 -11.99 4.61
CA VAL A 96 -16.56 -11.09 5.62
C VAL A 96 -17.25 -11.25 6.94
N PHE A 97 -16.46 -11.22 8.00
CA PHE A 97 -16.90 -11.01 9.37
C PHE A 97 -16.38 -9.66 9.87
N LEU A 98 -17.28 -8.74 10.19
CA LEU A 98 -16.95 -7.50 10.88
C LEU A 98 -17.21 -7.70 12.39
N ILE A 99 -16.22 -7.31 13.22
CA ILE A 99 -16.29 -7.51 14.67
C ILE A 99 -16.11 -6.20 15.43
N LYS A 100 -17.00 -5.95 16.40
CA LYS A 100 -16.82 -4.90 17.41
C LYS A 100 -15.79 -5.31 18.45
N PHE A 101 -14.99 -4.35 18.87
CA PHE A 101 -13.88 -4.60 19.80
C PHE A 101 -13.87 -3.66 21.02
N GLU A 102 -14.68 -2.60 21.00
CA GLU A 102 -14.69 -1.56 22.03
C GLU A 102 -14.97 -2.13 23.43
N GLN A 103 -15.76 -3.21 23.53
CA GLN A 103 -16.03 -3.89 24.80
C GLN A 103 -14.78 -4.51 25.46
N PHE A 104 -13.66 -4.60 24.78
CA PHE A 104 -12.40 -5.11 25.31
C PHE A 104 -11.48 -4.01 25.84
N LEU A 105 -11.75 -2.74 25.55
CA LEU A 105 -10.94 -1.60 25.99
C LEU A 105 -10.84 -1.51 27.52
N ASP A 106 -11.92 -1.81 28.24
CA ASP A 106 -11.93 -1.83 29.72
C ASP A 106 -10.98 -2.89 30.32
N ARG A 107 -10.58 -3.87 29.52
CA ARG A 107 -9.69 -4.97 29.92
C ARG A 107 -8.30 -4.87 29.30
N GLN A 108 -7.96 -3.77 28.65
CA GLN A 108 -6.70 -3.61 27.90
C GLN A 108 -5.46 -3.90 28.78
N ASN A 109 -5.43 -3.38 30.01
CA ASN A 109 -4.28 -3.58 30.90
C ASN A 109 -4.10 -5.06 31.31
N GLU A 110 -5.19 -5.80 31.51
CA GLU A 110 -5.16 -7.23 31.75
C GLU A 110 -4.58 -7.98 30.54
N LEU A 111 -5.00 -7.60 29.33
CA LEU A 111 -4.55 -8.22 28.09
C LEU A 111 -3.07 -7.90 27.81
N TYR A 112 -2.64 -6.67 28.05
CA TYR A 112 -1.22 -6.29 27.94
C TYR A 112 -0.35 -7.07 28.93
N SER A 113 -0.78 -7.22 30.18
CA SER A 113 -0.07 -8.04 31.16
C SER A 113 0.02 -9.51 30.73
N LYS A 114 -1.05 -10.07 30.12
CA LYS A 114 -1.03 -11.44 29.59
C LYS A 114 -0.08 -11.60 28.40
N MET A 115 0.01 -10.60 27.51
CA MET A 115 0.93 -10.61 26.38
C MET A 115 2.39 -10.47 26.86
N TRP A 116 2.65 -9.59 27.83
CA TRP A 116 3.96 -9.48 28.46
C TRP A 116 4.39 -10.81 29.11
N ASN A 117 3.56 -11.37 29.97
CA ASN A 117 3.88 -12.62 30.68
C ASN A 117 4.05 -13.84 29.76
N SER A 118 3.39 -13.83 28.58
CA SER A 118 3.40 -14.98 27.67
C SER A 118 4.45 -14.88 26.58
N PHE A 119 4.76 -13.66 26.13
CA PHE A 119 5.56 -13.42 24.93
C PHE A 119 6.59 -12.29 25.11
N GLY A 120 6.51 -11.50 26.17
CA GLY A 120 7.39 -10.35 26.39
C GLY A 120 7.01 -9.12 25.55
N VAL A 121 5.76 -8.98 25.11
CA VAL A 121 5.31 -7.79 24.38
C VAL A 121 5.23 -6.59 25.30
N ASP A 122 6.05 -5.56 25.04
CA ASP A 122 6.09 -4.32 25.81
C ASP A 122 5.02 -3.33 25.31
N SER A 123 3.99 -3.13 26.13
CA SER A 123 2.90 -2.20 25.85
C SER A 123 2.80 -1.07 26.89
N LEU A 124 3.85 -0.83 27.69
CA LEU A 124 3.81 0.16 28.79
C LEU A 124 3.62 1.58 28.23
N ASP A 125 4.36 1.92 27.19
CA ASP A 125 4.31 3.25 26.55
C ASP A 125 3.35 3.28 25.34
N ALA A 126 2.28 2.46 25.38
CA ALA A 126 1.28 2.42 24.31
C ALA A 126 0.45 3.70 24.26
N TYR A 127 0.21 4.20 23.04
CA TYR A 127 -0.59 5.40 22.81
C TYR A 127 -1.32 5.35 21.46
N GLY A 128 -2.31 6.24 21.31
CA GLY A 128 -3.04 6.45 20.06
C GLY A 128 -3.73 5.18 19.55
N ASP A 129 -3.54 4.90 18.27
CA ASP A 129 -4.14 3.79 17.54
C ASP A 129 -3.70 2.38 18.00
N TYR A 130 -2.71 2.28 18.90
CA TYR A 130 -2.27 1.00 19.45
C TYR A 130 -3.38 0.30 20.25
N HIS A 131 -4.15 1.07 21.02
CA HIS A 131 -5.20 0.50 21.89
C HIS A 131 -6.30 -0.17 21.05
N ASP A 132 -6.88 0.56 20.13
CA ASP A 132 -7.96 0.06 19.26
C ASP A 132 -7.48 -1.11 18.40
N SER A 133 -6.30 -0.98 17.80
CA SER A 133 -5.71 -2.03 16.97
C SER A 133 -5.49 -3.32 17.73
N THR A 134 -4.94 -3.22 18.96
CA THR A 134 -4.66 -4.40 19.79
C THR A 134 -5.94 -5.07 20.28
N MET A 135 -6.98 -4.29 20.64
CA MET A 135 -8.28 -4.85 21.05
C MET A 135 -9.01 -5.47 19.86
N PHE A 136 -8.97 -4.88 18.69
CA PHE A 136 -9.47 -5.49 17.45
C PHE A 136 -8.74 -6.81 17.14
N ALA A 137 -7.42 -6.83 17.24
CA ALA A 137 -6.62 -8.03 17.03
C ALA A 137 -6.99 -9.16 18.00
N TYR A 138 -7.17 -8.82 19.29
CA TYR A 138 -7.61 -9.77 20.29
C TYR A 138 -9.01 -10.32 19.98
N ALA A 139 -9.96 -9.43 19.63
CA ALA A 139 -11.32 -9.81 19.23
C ALA A 139 -11.30 -10.73 17.99
N THR A 140 -10.41 -10.45 17.02
CA THR A 140 -10.19 -11.30 15.85
C THR A 140 -9.69 -12.69 16.23
N GLY A 141 -8.74 -12.78 17.15
CA GLY A 141 -8.27 -14.08 17.67
C GLY A 141 -9.40 -14.89 18.34
N LEU A 142 -10.23 -14.24 19.18
CA LEU A 142 -11.40 -14.86 19.79
C LEU A 142 -12.44 -15.32 18.77
N LEU A 143 -12.70 -14.50 17.73
CA LEU A 143 -13.61 -14.84 16.65
C LEU A 143 -13.16 -16.12 15.93
N ILE A 144 -11.89 -16.18 15.54
CA ILE A 144 -11.32 -17.33 14.82
C ILE A 144 -11.37 -18.59 15.70
N GLU A 145 -10.99 -18.50 16.98
CA GLU A 145 -11.09 -19.63 17.92
C GLU A 145 -12.54 -20.11 18.05
N ASN A 146 -13.50 -19.19 18.25
CA ASN A 146 -14.90 -19.52 18.42
C ASN A 146 -15.48 -20.19 17.18
N PHE A 147 -15.18 -19.66 15.98
CA PHE A 147 -15.57 -20.25 14.70
C PHE A 147 -14.98 -21.66 14.54
N TYR A 148 -13.68 -21.80 14.80
CA TYR A 148 -12.95 -23.06 14.68
C TYR A 148 -13.56 -24.16 15.55
N ARG A 149 -13.85 -23.85 16.83
CA ARG A 149 -14.45 -24.80 17.77
C ARG A 149 -15.91 -25.11 17.44
N PHE A 150 -16.72 -24.11 17.13
CA PHE A 150 -18.14 -24.28 16.83
C PHE A 150 -18.36 -25.16 15.60
N HIS A 151 -17.54 -25.00 14.58
CA HIS A 151 -17.66 -25.77 13.32
C HIS A 151 -16.85 -27.07 13.32
N GLY A 152 -16.16 -27.41 14.40
CA GLY A 152 -15.39 -28.67 14.51
C GLY A 152 -14.28 -28.77 13.48
N LEU A 153 -13.47 -27.69 13.33
CA LEU A 153 -12.44 -27.63 12.27
C LEU A 153 -11.12 -28.33 12.64
N GLU A 154 -11.06 -29.06 13.77
CA GLU A 154 -9.87 -29.77 14.21
C GLU A 154 -9.28 -30.75 13.18
N PRO A 155 -10.06 -31.44 12.34
CA PRO A 155 -9.51 -32.35 11.32
C PRO A 155 -8.92 -31.65 10.10
N TYR A 156 -9.16 -30.34 9.93
CA TYR A 156 -8.83 -29.59 8.72
C TYR A 156 -7.56 -28.75 8.87
N ASN A 157 -6.91 -28.47 7.74
CA ASN A 157 -5.81 -27.52 7.65
C ASN A 157 -6.36 -26.08 7.67
N VAL A 158 -6.25 -25.42 8.82
CA VAL A 158 -6.75 -24.06 9.02
C VAL A 158 -5.58 -23.10 9.12
N ILE A 159 -5.66 -21.99 8.40
CA ILE A 159 -4.70 -20.89 8.44
C ILE A 159 -5.39 -19.62 8.96
N ALA A 160 -4.71 -18.91 9.84
CA ALA A 160 -5.02 -17.54 10.22
C ALA A 160 -3.88 -16.62 9.79
N HIS A 161 -4.18 -15.74 8.83
CA HIS A 161 -3.25 -14.78 8.26
C HIS A 161 -3.57 -13.39 8.82
N PHE A 162 -2.57 -12.75 9.41
CA PHE A 162 -2.66 -11.45 10.06
C PHE A 162 -1.79 -10.43 9.33
N ASN A 163 -2.37 -9.31 8.94
CA ASN A 163 -1.70 -8.27 8.19
C ASN A 163 -1.38 -7.08 9.09
N GLU A 164 -0.13 -6.69 9.17
CA GLU A 164 0.43 -5.57 9.93
C GLU A 164 0.49 -5.77 11.46
N TRP A 165 1.34 -4.96 12.11
CA TRP A 165 1.52 -4.93 13.57
C TRP A 165 0.19 -4.81 14.32
N MET A 166 -0.79 -4.13 13.72
CA MET A 166 -2.13 -3.92 14.24
C MET A 166 -2.84 -5.24 14.60
N LEU A 167 -2.52 -6.33 13.90
CA LEU A 167 -3.10 -7.66 14.12
C LEU A 167 -2.21 -8.61 14.95
N GLY A 168 -1.06 -8.15 15.44
CA GLY A 168 -0.08 -8.97 16.14
C GLY A 168 -0.65 -9.69 17.36
N ALA A 169 -1.46 -9.02 18.18
CA ALA A 169 -2.09 -9.63 19.35
C ALA A 169 -3.00 -10.81 19.02
N GLY A 170 -3.69 -10.75 17.86
CA GLY A 170 -4.53 -11.84 17.37
C GLY A 170 -3.71 -13.07 16.95
N ALA A 171 -2.59 -12.84 16.27
CA ALA A 171 -1.66 -13.92 15.89
C ALA A 171 -1.09 -14.63 17.12
N LEU A 172 -0.64 -13.87 18.13
CA LEU A 172 -0.12 -14.40 19.39
C LEU A 172 -1.21 -15.12 20.19
N TYR A 173 -2.45 -14.61 20.17
CA TYR A 173 -3.60 -15.26 20.78
C TYR A 173 -3.83 -16.66 20.19
N ILE A 174 -3.92 -16.77 18.88
CA ILE A 174 -4.12 -18.05 18.18
C ILE A 174 -2.97 -19.02 18.48
N LYS A 175 -1.74 -18.54 18.44
CA LYS A 175 -0.55 -19.34 18.76
C LYS A 175 -0.60 -20.00 20.12
N LYS A 176 -1.16 -19.29 21.12
CA LYS A 176 -1.28 -19.75 22.49
C LYS A 176 -2.50 -20.66 22.72
N HIS A 177 -3.68 -20.26 22.21
CA HIS A 177 -4.96 -20.85 22.56
C HIS A 177 -5.44 -21.92 21.57
N VAL A 178 -5.08 -21.81 20.28
CA VAL A 178 -5.46 -22.76 19.23
C VAL A 178 -4.25 -23.19 18.41
N PRO A 179 -3.25 -23.83 19.02
CA PRO A 179 -1.95 -24.10 18.38
C PRO A 179 -2.02 -25.00 17.14
N LYS A 180 -3.17 -25.63 16.85
CA LYS A 180 -3.40 -26.40 15.62
C LYS A 180 -3.58 -25.50 14.39
N ILE A 181 -4.10 -24.30 14.56
CA ILE A 181 -4.21 -23.32 13.47
C ILE A 181 -2.79 -22.85 13.12
N ALA A 182 -2.44 -22.92 11.84
CA ALA A 182 -1.19 -22.38 11.34
C ALA A 182 -1.32 -20.85 11.22
N THR A 183 -0.31 -20.13 11.69
CA THR A 183 -0.32 -18.66 11.73
C THR A 183 0.64 -18.06 10.71
N ILE A 184 0.14 -17.05 9.98
CA ILE A 184 0.96 -16.21 9.08
C ILE A 184 0.87 -14.78 9.57
N PHE A 185 1.97 -14.08 9.53
CA PHE A 185 2.05 -12.65 9.78
C PHE A 185 2.75 -11.97 8.63
N THR A 186 2.12 -10.94 8.05
CA THR A 186 2.72 -10.11 6.99
C THR A 186 2.94 -8.70 7.49
N THR A 187 4.19 -8.27 7.50
CA THR A 187 4.57 -6.87 7.66
C THR A 187 4.65 -6.23 6.28
N HIS A 188 3.77 -5.26 5.99
CA HIS A 188 3.79 -4.50 4.74
C HIS A 188 4.81 -3.36 4.75
N ALA A 189 5.12 -2.85 5.94
CA ALA A 189 6.19 -1.89 6.21
C ALA A 189 6.60 -2.05 7.67
N THR A 190 7.88 -2.08 7.98
CA THR A 190 8.29 -2.11 9.39
C THR A 190 7.87 -0.80 10.08
N SER A 191 7.23 -0.91 11.25
CA SER A 191 6.77 0.28 11.99
C SER A 191 7.92 1.23 12.31
N ILE A 192 9.08 0.66 12.69
CA ILE A 192 10.26 1.45 13.03
C ILE A 192 11.02 1.98 11.80
N GLY A 193 11.13 1.22 10.71
CA GLY A 193 11.74 1.69 9.46
C GLY A 193 10.98 2.88 8.87
N ARG A 194 9.64 2.78 8.85
CA ARG A 194 8.76 3.90 8.47
C ARG A 194 8.98 5.12 9.38
N SER A 195 9.17 4.92 10.68
CA SER A 195 9.38 6.00 11.63
C SER A 195 10.75 6.66 11.45
N ILE A 196 11.82 5.88 11.20
CA ILE A 196 13.15 6.39 10.88
C ILE A 196 13.09 7.30 9.64
N ALA A 197 12.57 6.78 8.54
CA ALA A 197 12.42 7.54 7.29
C ALA A 197 11.50 8.76 7.44
N GLY A 198 10.39 8.63 8.18
CA GLY A 198 9.43 9.71 8.44
C GLY A 198 10.00 10.85 9.29
N ASN A 199 10.99 10.56 10.15
CA ASN A 199 11.72 11.56 10.92
C ASN A 199 12.96 12.13 10.17
N ASN A 200 13.08 11.86 8.87
CA ASN A 200 14.20 12.29 8.02
C ASN A 200 15.58 11.79 8.48
N LEU A 201 15.62 10.66 9.16
CA LEU A 201 16.87 9.99 9.49
C LEU A 201 17.27 9.11 8.28
N PRO A 202 18.57 9.00 7.96
CA PRO A 202 19.05 8.14 6.89
C PRO A 202 18.76 6.68 7.26
N LEU A 203 17.99 5.99 6.41
CA LEU A 203 17.58 4.61 6.71
C LEU A 203 18.48 3.59 6.03
N TYR A 204 18.62 3.70 4.71
CA TYR A 204 19.17 2.58 3.93
C TYR A 204 20.70 2.51 3.97
N GLY A 205 21.38 3.64 3.95
CA GLY A 205 22.85 3.70 4.11
C GLY A 205 23.33 3.28 5.49
N HIS A 206 22.49 3.46 6.50
CA HIS A 206 22.80 3.16 7.90
C HIS A 206 21.99 1.99 8.49
N LEU A 207 21.23 1.26 7.68
CA LEU A 207 20.32 0.21 8.15
C LEU A 207 21.04 -0.80 9.05
N HIS A 208 22.25 -1.23 8.69
CA HIS A 208 23.00 -2.23 9.43
C HIS A 208 23.61 -1.71 10.76
N GLU A 209 23.59 -0.40 10.96
CA GLU A 209 24.06 0.23 12.20
C GLU A 209 22.92 0.39 13.23
N TYR A 210 21.68 0.34 12.79
CA TYR A 210 20.52 0.51 13.66
C TYR A 210 20.22 -0.75 14.47
N ASN A 211 19.97 -0.54 15.76
CA ASN A 211 19.29 -1.52 16.60
C ASN A 211 17.81 -1.14 16.71
N GLY A 212 16.91 -2.04 16.29
CA GLY A 212 15.48 -1.76 16.22
C GLY A 212 14.85 -1.37 17.56
N ASP A 213 15.22 -2.06 18.65
CA ASP A 213 14.70 -1.77 20.00
C ASP A 213 15.20 -0.42 20.53
N GLN A 214 16.45 -0.04 20.20
CA GLN A 214 16.98 1.27 20.57
C GLN A 214 16.28 2.38 19.79
N MET A 215 16.12 2.23 18.47
CA MET A 215 15.43 3.20 17.64
C MET A 215 13.96 3.35 18.04
N ALA A 216 13.31 2.25 18.40
CA ALA A 216 11.93 2.28 18.89
C ALA A 216 11.77 3.13 20.15
N ARG A 217 12.70 3.02 21.11
CA ARG A 217 12.72 3.90 22.29
C ARG A 217 12.97 5.36 21.94
N GLN A 218 13.96 5.63 21.06
CA GLN A 218 14.30 7.00 20.65
C GLN A 218 13.17 7.71 19.90
N LEU A 219 12.40 6.97 19.11
CA LEU A 219 11.32 7.51 18.29
C LEU A 219 9.93 7.31 18.91
N ASN A 220 9.85 6.92 20.19
CA ASN A 220 8.60 6.66 20.90
C ASN A 220 7.69 5.65 20.20
N MET A 221 8.28 4.56 19.72
CA MET A 221 7.60 3.48 18.97
C MET A 221 7.65 2.13 19.68
N THR A 222 8.06 2.09 20.96
CA THR A 222 8.34 0.86 21.72
C THR A 222 7.21 -0.16 21.64
N ALA A 223 5.98 0.24 21.90
CA ALA A 223 4.84 -0.70 21.91
C ALA A 223 4.55 -1.28 20.52
N LYS A 224 4.49 -0.45 19.48
CA LYS A 224 4.24 -0.89 18.10
C LYS A 224 5.37 -1.79 17.58
N HIS A 225 6.61 -1.41 17.82
CA HIS A 225 7.77 -2.20 17.45
C HIS A 225 7.82 -3.54 18.21
N SER A 226 7.56 -3.53 19.52
CA SER A 226 7.59 -4.74 20.33
C SER A 226 6.57 -5.77 19.86
N ILE A 227 5.31 -5.37 19.64
CA ILE A 227 4.28 -6.31 19.16
C ILE A 227 4.58 -6.83 17.76
N GLU A 228 5.10 -6.00 16.84
CA GLU A 228 5.50 -6.39 15.49
C GLU A 228 6.63 -7.42 15.53
N LYS A 229 7.72 -7.11 16.24
CA LYS A 229 8.89 -7.98 16.40
C LYS A 229 8.54 -9.32 17.03
N VAL A 230 7.84 -9.28 18.17
CA VAL A 230 7.45 -10.51 18.88
C VAL A 230 6.50 -11.37 18.05
N THR A 231 5.57 -10.77 17.31
CA THR A 231 4.68 -11.50 16.41
C THR A 231 5.47 -12.17 15.29
N ALA A 232 6.35 -11.42 14.60
CA ALA A 232 7.20 -11.95 13.55
C ALA A 232 8.03 -13.16 14.01
N GLN A 233 8.55 -13.13 15.24
CA GLN A 233 9.35 -14.19 15.83
C GLN A 233 8.55 -15.43 16.24
N ASN A 234 7.24 -15.33 16.47
CA ASN A 234 6.43 -16.41 17.02
C ASN A 234 5.51 -17.11 16.02
N VAL A 235 5.16 -16.52 14.88
CA VAL A 235 4.28 -17.14 13.88
C VAL A 235 4.90 -18.33 13.17
N ASP A 236 4.09 -19.13 12.50
CA ASP A 236 4.57 -20.30 11.75
C ASP A 236 5.18 -19.92 10.39
N CYS A 237 4.72 -18.80 9.80
CA CYS A 237 5.35 -18.20 8.63
C CYS A 237 5.31 -16.67 8.74
N PHE A 238 6.46 -16.04 8.65
CA PHE A 238 6.61 -14.59 8.59
C PHE A 238 6.89 -14.15 7.17
N THR A 239 6.12 -13.20 6.65
CA THR A 239 6.25 -12.69 5.27
C THR A 239 6.32 -11.18 5.23
N THR A 240 6.85 -10.67 4.13
CA THR A 240 6.84 -9.25 3.78
C THR A 240 6.69 -9.07 2.27
N VAL A 241 6.49 -7.82 1.82
CA VAL A 241 6.05 -7.53 0.45
C VAL A 241 7.18 -7.33 -0.56
N SER A 242 8.42 -7.11 -0.10
CA SER A 242 9.56 -6.85 -0.99
C SER A 242 10.90 -7.23 -0.36
N ASP A 243 11.94 -7.34 -1.21
CA ASP A 243 13.30 -7.64 -0.74
C ASP A 243 13.84 -6.51 0.17
N ILE A 244 13.53 -5.25 -0.12
CA ILE A 244 13.94 -4.10 0.71
C ILE A 244 13.35 -4.22 2.10
N THR A 245 12.03 -4.45 2.19
CA THR A 245 11.37 -4.63 3.49
C THR A 245 11.86 -5.90 4.20
N ALA A 246 12.30 -6.92 3.46
CA ALA A 246 12.89 -8.11 4.07
C ALA A 246 14.25 -7.82 4.74
N GLU A 247 15.04 -6.91 4.18
CA GLU A 247 16.28 -6.42 4.81
C GLU A 247 15.96 -5.62 6.08
N GLU A 248 14.98 -4.71 6.02
CA GLU A 248 14.49 -3.98 7.20
C GLU A 248 14.02 -4.94 8.31
N CYS A 249 13.19 -5.94 7.98
CA CYS A 249 12.72 -6.92 8.93
C CYS A 249 13.88 -7.70 9.57
N THR A 250 14.87 -8.08 8.77
CA THR A 250 16.03 -8.84 9.25
C THR A 250 16.82 -8.03 10.27
N GLN A 251 17.07 -6.74 9.98
CA GLN A 251 17.86 -5.86 10.84
C GLN A 251 17.09 -5.32 12.03
N LEU A 252 15.86 -4.83 11.79
CA LEU A 252 15.12 -4.06 12.81
C LEU A 252 14.24 -4.94 13.69
N LEU A 253 13.73 -6.09 13.16
CA LEU A 253 12.90 -7.03 13.93
C LEU A 253 13.67 -8.26 14.42
N ASP A 254 14.99 -8.36 14.14
CA ASP A 254 15.82 -9.54 14.41
C ASP A 254 15.19 -10.83 13.84
N ARG A 255 14.49 -10.73 12.72
CA ARG A 255 13.79 -11.85 12.10
C ARG A 255 13.77 -11.73 10.57
N LYS A 256 14.50 -12.59 9.90
CA LYS A 256 14.42 -12.72 8.44
C LYS A 256 13.06 -13.30 8.05
N PRO A 257 12.30 -12.68 7.12
CA PRO A 257 11.08 -13.26 6.59
C PRO A 257 11.31 -14.65 5.97
N ASP A 258 10.35 -15.54 6.15
CA ASP A 258 10.40 -16.88 5.53
C ASP A 258 10.22 -16.80 4.02
N LEU A 259 9.40 -15.86 3.55
CA LEU A 259 9.11 -15.60 2.13
C LEU A 259 8.82 -14.11 1.90
N VAL A 260 9.09 -13.66 0.68
CA VAL A 260 8.61 -12.39 0.15
C VAL A 260 7.35 -12.67 -0.68
N THR A 261 6.25 -12.02 -0.32
CA THR A 261 4.94 -12.13 -0.98
C THR A 261 4.61 -10.80 -1.67
N PRO A 262 5.04 -10.59 -2.92
CA PRO A 262 4.83 -9.35 -3.64
C PRO A 262 3.35 -9.06 -3.86
N ASN A 263 2.98 -7.79 -3.94
CA ASN A 263 1.60 -7.36 -4.13
C ASN A 263 1.24 -7.32 -5.61
N GLY A 264 0.24 -8.10 -6.01
CA GLY A 264 -0.33 -8.04 -7.35
C GLY A 264 -1.30 -6.87 -7.52
N PHE A 265 -1.71 -6.65 -8.76
CA PHE A 265 -2.73 -5.66 -9.08
C PHE A 265 -3.78 -6.27 -10.00
N GLU A 266 -5.05 -6.00 -9.73
CA GLU A 266 -6.16 -6.38 -10.60
C GLU A 266 -6.32 -5.33 -11.70
N LYS A 267 -6.36 -5.77 -12.95
CA LYS A 267 -6.41 -4.86 -14.10
C LYS A 267 -7.59 -5.09 -15.03
N ASP A 268 -8.51 -5.99 -14.69
CA ASP A 268 -9.64 -6.33 -15.58
C ASP A 268 -10.61 -5.15 -15.78
N PHE A 269 -10.64 -4.20 -14.87
CA PHE A 269 -11.42 -2.97 -14.99
C PHE A 269 -10.78 -1.92 -15.92
N ILE A 270 -9.51 -2.07 -16.31
CA ILE A 270 -8.82 -1.13 -17.21
C ILE A 270 -9.39 -1.29 -18.61
N PRO A 271 -9.85 -0.20 -19.26
CA PRO A 271 -10.37 -0.25 -20.60
C PRO A 271 -9.32 -0.75 -21.60
N LYS A 272 -9.77 -1.46 -22.66
CA LYS A 272 -8.88 -2.07 -23.67
C LYS A 272 -9.25 -1.59 -25.08
N GLY A 273 -8.27 -1.55 -26.00
CA GLY A 273 -8.46 -1.19 -27.40
C GLY A 273 -9.08 0.21 -27.58
N LYS A 274 -10.12 0.33 -28.40
CA LYS A 274 -10.80 1.62 -28.69
C LYS A 274 -11.38 2.30 -27.44
N ALA A 275 -11.79 1.51 -26.43
CA ALA A 275 -12.26 2.09 -25.16
C ALA A 275 -11.11 2.76 -24.38
N TYR A 276 -9.90 2.18 -24.43
CA TYR A 276 -8.71 2.79 -23.87
C TYR A 276 -8.37 4.11 -24.57
N GLU A 277 -8.33 4.11 -25.91
CA GLU A 277 -8.04 5.32 -26.69
C GLU A 277 -9.03 6.44 -26.36
N LYS A 278 -10.32 6.14 -26.31
CA LYS A 278 -11.36 7.12 -25.94
C LYS A 278 -11.17 7.64 -24.51
N ALA A 279 -10.89 6.77 -23.54
CA ALA A 279 -10.67 7.17 -22.16
C ALA A 279 -9.41 8.06 -22.04
N HIS A 280 -8.32 7.68 -22.73
CA HIS A 280 -7.10 8.49 -22.82
C HIS A 280 -7.36 9.89 -23.35
N ASP A 281 -8.10 10.02 -24.46
CA ASP A 281 -8.38 11.32 -25.08
C ASP A 281 -9.24 12.22 -24.15
N ILE A 282 -10.22 11.64 -23.47
CA ILE A 282 -11.05 12.36 -22.48
C ILE A 282 -10.19 12.85 -21.33
N ALA A 283 -9.37 11.98 -20.75
CA ALA A 283 -8.51 12.30 -19.61
C ALA A 283 -7.46 13.36 -20.00
N ARG A 284 -6.77 13.15 -21.13
CA ARG A 284 -5.78 14.10 -21.62
C ARG A 284 -6.38 15.48 -21.85
N LYS A 285 -7.53 15.55 -22.50
CA LYS A 285 -8.24 16.81 -22.69
C LYS A 285 -8.57 17.47 -21.36
N ARG A 286 -9.07 16.73 -20.37
CA ARG A 286 -9.39 17.28 -19.04
C ARG A 286 -8.15 17.84 -18.34
N LEU A 287 -7.01 17.13 -18.42
CA LEU A 287 -5.73 17.60 -17.85
C LEU A 287 -5.27 18.90 -18.50
N LEU A 288 -5.36 19.01 -19.84
CA LEU A 288 -5.01 20.22 -20.58
C LEU A 288 -5.98 21.37 -20.29
N ASP A 289 -7.29 21.12 -20.28
CA ASP A 289 -8.32 22.14 -19.97
C ASP A 289 -8.10 22.73 -18.55
N VAL A 290 -7.69 21.90 -17.57
CA VAL A 290 -7.38 22.38 -16.21
C VAL A 290 -6.05 23.16 -16.22
N ALA A 291 -5.04 22.71 -16.97
CA ALA A 291 -3.77 23.41 -17.08
C ALA A 291 -3.95 24.82 -17.67
N GLU A 292 -4.73 24.98 -18.74
CA GLU A 292 -5.06 26.28 -19.32
C GLU A 292 -5.74 27.23 -18.33
N LYS A 293 -6.66 26.68 -17.52
CA LYS A 293 -7.35 27.48 -16.47
C LYS A 293 -6.40 27.92 -15.37
N VAL A 294 -5.50 27.03 -14.94
CA VAL A 294 -4.51 27.31 -13.88
C VAL A 294 -3.48 28.33 -14.33
N PHE A 295 -3.04 28.25 -15.59
CA PHE A 295 -2.01 29.14 -16.13
C PHE A 295 -2.57 30.46 -16.67
N ASP A 296 -3.88 30.54 -16.92
CA ASP A 296 -4.55 31.66 -17.58
C ASP A 296 -3.98 31.96 -18.99
N HIS A 297 -3.51 30.91 -19.69
CA HIS A 297 -3.08 30.99 -21.08
C HIS A 297 -3.17 29.60 -21.77
N PRO A 298 -3.27 29.57 -23.12
CA PRO A 298 -3.32 28.31 -23.85
C PRO A 298 -2.06 27.47 -23.67
N VAL A 299 -2.21 26.14 -23.73
CA VAL A 299 -1.11 25.18 -23.71
C VAL A 299 -1.04 24.39 -25.03
N GLN A 300 0.13 23.86 -25.35
CA GLN A 300 0.31 23.06 -26.55
C GLN A 300 -0.37 21.69 -26.40
N ASN A 301 -1.11 21.26 -27.42
CA ASN A 301 -1.80 19.97 -27.42
C ASN A 301 -0.84 18.77 -27.38
N ASP A 302 0.39 18.94 -27.87
CA ASP A 302 1.44 17.93 -27.88
C ASP A 302 2.37 18.00 -26.65
N ALA A 303 2.07 18.85 -25.66
CA ALA A 303 2.78 18.91 -24.40
C ALA A 303 2.86 17.53 -23.74
N ILE A 304 4.01 17.23 -23.12
CA ILE A 304 4.21 15.99 -22.36
C ILE A 304 3.59 16.16 -20.97
N LEU A 305 2.62 15.31 -20.63
CA LEU A 305 1.95 15.31 -19.33
C LEU A 305 2.66 14.33 -18.40
N VAL A 306 3.29 14.85 -17.36
CA VAL A 306 4.06 14.07 -16.38
C VAL A 306 3.37 14.14 -15.01
N GLY A 307 3.17 13.01 -14.34
CA GLY A 307 2.48 12.99 -13.05
C GLY A 307 3.25 12.30 -11.93
N ILE A 308 3.08 12.81 -10.71
CA ILE A 308 3.35 12.11 -9.45
C ILE A 308 2.08 12.08 -8.63
N SER A 309 1.79 10.94 -8.00
CA SER A 309 0.59 10.75 -7.18
C SER A 309 0.87 9.89 -5.96
N GLY A 310 -0.03 9.93 -4.98
CA GLY A 310 0.06 9.13 -3.77
C GLY A 310 -0.32 9.90 -2.52
N ARG A 311 0.09 9.40 -1.35
CA ARG A 311 -0.08 10.10 -0.07
C ARG A 311 0.86 11.31 0.02
N TYR A 312 0.45 12.32 0.74
CA TYR A 312 1.27 13.51 0.96
C TYR A 312 2.42 13.23 1.96
N GLU A 313 3.38 12.41 1.52
CA GLU A 313 4.62 12.14 2.24
C GLU A 313 5.79 12.78 1.46
N TYR A 314 6.03 14.06 1.69
CA TYR A 314 6.85 14.95 0.89
C TYR A 314 8.22 14.37 0.48
N LYS A 315 9.00 13.82 1.44
CA LYS A 315 10.31 13.19 1.16
C LYS A 315 10.17 11.71 0.82
N ASN A 316 9.34 10.97 1.56
CA ASN A 316 9.23 9.52 1.36
C ASN A 316 8.71 9.15 -0.02
N LYS A 317 7.81 9.96 -0.57
CA LYS A 317 7.30 9.80 -1.95
C LYS A 317 8.17 10.49 -3.01
N GLY A 318 9.19 11.27 -2.60
CA GLY A 318 10.07 11.97 -3.50
C GLY A 318 9.43 13.15 -4.23
N ILE A 319 8.44 13.79 -3.59
CA ILE A 319 7.79 14.99 -4.17
C ILE A 319 8.81 16.12 -4.30
N ASP A 320 9.73 16.25 -3.35
CA ASP A 320 10.87 17.16 -3.39
C ASP A 320 11.75 16.92 -4.63
N VAL A 321 12.14 15.69 -4.87
CA VAL A 321 12.93 15.30 -6.06
C VAL A 321 12.17 15.60 -7.35
N PHE A 322 10.86 15.33 -7.39
CA PHE A 322 10.03 15.63 -8.56
C PHE A 322 10.01 17.12 -8.89
N ILE A 323 9.87 18.00 -7.88
CA ILE A 323 9.88 19.46 -8.07
C ILE A 323 11.25 19.92 -8.55
N ASP A 324 12.36 19.46 -7.93
CA ASP A 324 13.70 19.82 -8.34
C ASP A 324 14.05 19.27 -9.74
N THR A 325 13.50 18.12 -10.12
CA THR A 325 13.60 17.59 -11.49
C THR A 325 12.96 18.55 -12.50
N MET A 326 11.75 19.07 -12.21
CA MET A 326 11.09 20.05 -13.11
C MET A 326 11.86 21.36 -13.19
N LYS A 327 12.41 21.83 -12.06
CA LYS A 327 13.31 23.00 -12.03
C LYS A 327 14.57 22.76 -12.87
N HIS A 328 15.19 21.58 -12.78
CA HIS A 328 16.37 21.21 -13.56
C HIS A 328 16.05 21.19 -15.06
N LEU A 329 14.93 20.57 -15.47
CA LEU A 329 14.45 20.56 -16.85
C LEU A 329 14.22 21.97 -17.40
N LEU A 330 13.68 22.90 -16.61
CA LEU A 330 13.49 24.30 -17.02
C LEU A 330 14.83 24.99 -17.35
N SER A 331 15.93 24.57 -16.71
CA SER A 331 17.27 25.08 -16.97
C SER A 331 17.96 24.45 -18.19
N MET A 332 17.44 23.32 -18.69
CA MET A 332 17.97 22.65 -19.88
C MET A 332 17.59 23.45 -21.15
N GLN A 333 18.55 23.68 -22.01
CA GLN A 333 18.31 24.32 -23.32
C GLN A 333 17.75 23.29 -24.31
N GLU A 334 16.87 23.75 -25.24
CA GLU A 334 16.42 22.96 -26.39
C GLU A 334 15.32 21.90 -26.12
N LEU A 335 14.44 22.09 -25.10
CA LEU A 335 13.23 21.32 -25.04
C LEU A 335 12.39 21.49 -26.32
N THR A 336 12.05 20.39 -26.99
CA THR A 336 11.29 20.40 -28.25
C THR A 336 9.78 20.47 -28.02
N ARG A 337 9.30 20.00 -26.87
CA ARG A 337 7.89 20.03 -26.45
C ARG A 337 7.78 20.61 -25.05
N ASP A 338 6.65 21.23 -24.76
CA ASP A 338 6.35 21.68 -23.41
C ASP A 338 6.12 20.49 -22.49
N ILE A 339 6.44 20.66 -21.22
CA ILE A 339 6.21 19.67 -20.14
C ILE A 339 5.24 20.29 -19.14
N ILE A 340 4.16 19.59 -18.84
CA ILE A 340 3.21 19.98 -17.80
C ILE A 340 3.23 18.91 -16.72
N ALA A 341 3.71 19.28 -15.53
CA ALA A 341 3.89 18.41 -14.39
C ALA A 341 2.71 18.53 -13.42
N PHE A 342 2.12 17.40 -13.02
CA PHE A 342 1.01 17.33 -12.06
C PHE A 342 1.47 16.66 -10.77
N ILE A 343 1.34 17.35 -9.63
CA ILE A 343 1.52 16.78 -8.30
C ILE A 343 0.12 16.50 -7.72
N MET A 344 -0.31 15.24 -7.79
CA MET A 344 -1.65 14.79 -7.40
C MET A 344 -1.58 14.08 -6.04
N VAL A 345 -1.48 14.85 -4.96
CA VAL A 345 -1.41 14.33 -3.59
C VAL A 345 -2.39 15.08 -2.69
N PRO A 346 -3.27 14.39 -1.94
CA PRO A 346 -4.30 15.04 -1.15
C PRO A 346 -3.71 15.84 0.01
N GLY A 347 -4.05 17.11 0.07
CA GLY A 347 -3.71 18.04 1.15
C GLY A 347 -4.94 18.50 1.93
N TRP A 348 -4.76 19.42 2.86
CA TRP A 348 -5.86 20.03 3.61
C TRP A 348 -6.42 21.22 2.84
N ILE A 349 -7.59 21.02 2.26
CA ILE A 349 -8.27 22.02 1.42
C ILE A 349 -9.55 22.53 2.07
N LYS A 350 -9.90 23.78 1.75
CA LYS A 350 -11.20 24.41 2.08
C LYS A 350 -12.25 24.19 0.99
N GLY A 351 -11.82 23.89 -0.24
CA GLY A 351 -12.66 23.70 -1.42
C GLY A 351 -11.95 24.09 -2.70
N VAL A 352 -12.70 24.17 -3.77
CA VAL A 352 -12.21 24.64 -5.06
C VAL A 352 -11.80 26.12 -4.96
N LYS A 353 -10.75 26.48 -5.63
CA LYS A 353 -10.29 27.87 -5.71
C LYS A 353 -11.27 28.66 -6.57
N GLU A 354 -11.85 29.72 -6.00
CA GLU A 354 -12.69 30.64 -6.77
C GLU A 354 -11.84 31.36 -7.82
N ALA A 355 -12.39 31.56 -9.01
CA ALA A 355 -11.73 32.34 -10.04
C ALA A 355 -11.56 33.80 -9.54
N ASN A 356 -10.37 34.14 -9.10
CA ASN A 356 -10.04 35.49 -8.68
C ASN A 356 -9.86 36.38 -9.91
N ASN A 357 -10.75 37.32 -10.10
CA ASN A 357 -10.63 38.40 -11.10
C ASN A 357 -9.49 39.38 -10.82
N ASN A 358 -8.69 39.16 -9.80
CA ASN A 358 -7.55 39.99 -9.44
C ASN A 358 -6.24 39.22 -9.58
N ASN A 359 -5.29 39.79 -10.32
CA ASN A 359 -3.89 39.32 -10.53
C ASN A 359 -3.05 39.14 -9.23
N SER A 360 -3.66 38.86 -8.08
CA SER A 360 -3.01 38.83 -6.78
C SER A 360 -3.02 37.45 -6.11
N ASP A 361 -3.25 36.36 -6.85
CA ASP A 361 -3.16 35.01 -6.26
C ASP A 361 -1.70 34.66 -5.97
N PRO A 362 -1.32 34.48 -4.69
CA PRO A 362 0.06 34.17 -4.33
C PRO A 362 0.48 32.74 -4.71
N TYR A 363 -0.46 31.89 -5.11
CA TYR A 363 -0.25 30.46 -5.43
C TYR A 363 -0.97 30.05 -6.72
N PRO A 364 -0.66 30.65 -7.88
CA PRO A 364 -1.41 30.43 -9.12
C PRO A 364 -1.32 28.98 -9.64
N PHE A 365 -0.33 28.22 -9.19
CA PHE A 365 -0.08 26.83 -9.58
C PHE A 365 -0.88 25.79 -8.77
N VAL A 366 -1.73 26.21 -7.81
CA VAL A 366 -2.54 25.32 -6.98
C VAL A 366 -3.98 25.31 -7.45
N THR A 367 -4.58 24.13 -7.61
CA THR A 367 -5.97 23.98 -8.09
C THR A 367 -7.04 24.26 -7.05
N HIS A 368 -6.75 24.03 -5.75
CA HIS A 368 -7.69 24.14 -4.65
C HIS A 368 -7.19 25.14 -3.60
N GLN A 369 -8.11 25.68 -2.82
CA GLN A 369 -7.75 26.54 -1.70
C GLN A 369 -7.27 25.70 -0.51
N LEU A 370 -5.99 25.81 -0.18
CA LEU A 370 -5.40 25.16 0.99
C LEU A 370 -5.81 25.81 2.30
N VAL A 371 -5.83 25.05 3.40
CA VAL A 371 -6.12 25.56 4.75
C VAL A 371 -4.98 26.45 5.23
N GLU A 372 -3.74 26.01 5.07
CA GLU A 372 -2.52 26.69 5.54
C GLU A 372 -1.43 26.68 4.45
N PRO A 373 -1.59 27.44 3.35
CA PRO A 373 -0.66 27.38 2.21
C PRO A 373 0.76 27.84 2.55
N GLU A 374 0.92 28.75 3.54
CA GLU A 374 2.24 29.22 3.98
C GLU A 374 3.07 28.13 4.68
N HIS A 375 2.43 27.10 5.23
CA HIS A 375 3.07 25.98 5.91
C HIS A 375 3.16 24.71 5.04
N ASP A 376 2.56 24.73 3.85
CA ASP A 376 2.59 23.61 2.92
C ASP A 376 3.97 23.45 2.27
N LYS A 377 4.55 22.24 2.39
CA LYS A 377 5.90 21.96 1.90
C LYS A 377 6.02 22.02 0.37
N VAL A 378 4.99 21.55 -0.37
CA VAL A 378 4.97 21.56 -1.83
C VAL A 378 4.85 23.00 -2.32
N VAL A 379 3.93 23.77 -1.76
CA VAL A 379 3.75 25.19 -2.08
C VAL A 379 5.03 25.98 -1.84
N ASN A 380 5.63 25.82 -0.65
CA ASN A 380 6.86 26.51 -0.31
C ASN A 380 8.02 26.12 -1.23
N HIS A 381 8.15 24.84 -1.58
CA HIS A 381 9.20 24.41 -2.49
C HIS A 381 9.03 25.03 -3.88
N ILE A 382 7.85 24.90 -4.51
CA ILE A 382 7.59 25.48 -5.85
C ILE A 382 7.83 26.99 -5.82
N LYS A 383 7.35 27.70 -4.80
CA LYS A 383 7.51 29.16 -4.66
C LYS A 383 8.98 29.61 -4.65
N HIS A 384 9.88 28.79 -4.10
CA HIS A 384 11.32 29.08 -4.05
C HIS A 384 12.08 28.62 -5.30
N THR A 385 11.38 28.05 -6.29
CA THR A 385 11.98 27.70 -7.59
C THR A 385 11.77 28.80 -8.64
N SER A 386 12.35 28.58 -9.83
CA SER A 386 12.11 29.38 -11.04
C SER A 386 10.84 28.98 -11.81
N LEU A 387 10.09 27.96 -11.35
CA LEU A 387 8.86 27.49 -11.99
C LEU A 387 7.72 28.48 -11.76
N LYS A 388 7.53 29.40 -12.71
CA LYS A 388 6.54 30.50 -12.64
C LYS A 388 5.31 30.26 -13.51
N ASN A 389 5.35 29.23 -14.38
CA ASN A 389 4.29 28.90 -15.35
C ASN A 389 3.98 30.05 -16.33
N ASN A 390 4.99 30.86 -16.68
CA ASN A 390 4.80 31.89 -17.70
C ASN A 390 4.49 31.26 -19.06
N PRO A 391 3.85 32.00 -20.00
CA PRO A 391 3.56 31.50 -21.33
C PRO A 391 4.78 30.93 -22.05
N GLU A 392 5.96 31.57 -21.90
CA GLU A 392 7.24 31.18 -22.51
C GLU A 392 7.94 30.01 -21.80
N ASP A 393 7.57 29.68 -20.58
CA ASP A 393 8.19 28.57 -19.83
C ASP A 393 7.88 27.23 -20.51
N ARG A 394 8.91 26.46 -20.84
CA ARG A 394 8.78 25.12 -21.44
C ARG A 394 8.37 24.05 -20.41
N VAL A 395 8.57 24.30 -19.14
CA VAL A 395 8.21 23.41 -18.04
C VAL A 395 7.26 24.14 -17.10
N LYS A 396 6.10 23.56 -16.90
CA LYS A 396 5.04 24.10 -16.04
C LYS A 396 4.64 23.08 -15.00
N ILE A 397 4.20 23.53 -13.82
CA ILE A 397 3.86 22.66 -12.70
C ILE A 397 2.51 23.04 -12.08
N ILE A 398 1.72 22.03 -11.75
CA ILE A 398 0.41 22.17 -11.11
C ILE A 398 0.37 21.29 -9.86
N PHE A 399 -0.02 21.89 -8.74
CA PHE A 399 -0.30 21.16 -7.51
C PHE A 399 -1.80 20.93 -7.34
N VAL A 400 -2.18 19.66 -7.22
CA VAL A 400 -3.57 19.18 -7.07
C VAL A 400 -3.73 18.57 -5.67
N PRO A 401 -4.01 19.39 -4.62
CA PRO A 401 -4.09 18.92 -3.24
C PRO A 401 -5.44 18.31 -2.89
N SER A 402 -6.03 17.51 -3.77
CA SER A 402 -7.37 16.93 -3.55
C SER A 402 -7.38 15.43 -3.77
N TYR A 403 -8.30 14.74 -3.09
CA TYR A 403 -8.67 13.39 -3.47
C TYR A 403 -9.41 13.41 -4.81
N LEU A 404 -8.92 12.64 -5.76
CA LEU A 404 -9.52 12.48 -7.08
C LEU A 404 -10.52 11.33 -7.05
N ASN A 405 -11.75 11.63 -6.66
CA ASN A 405 -12.85 10.70 -6.42
C ASN A 405 -14.08 10.98 -7.30
N GLY A 406 -13.89 11.70 -8.41
CA GLY A 406 -14.98 12.08 -9.32
C GLY A 406 -15.77 13.33 -8.91
N ASP A 407 -15.55 13.88 -7.72
CA ASP A 407 -16.28 15.03 -7.17
C ASP A 407 -15.33 16.05 -6.50
N ASP A 408 -14.15 16.24 -7.10
CA ASP A 408 -13.15 17.19 -6.60
C ASP A 408 -13.44 18.65 -6.99
N GLY A 409 -14.42 18.88 -7.86
CA GLY A 409 -14.84 20.20 -8.32
C GLY A 409 -13.94 20.85 -9.38
N VAL A 410 -12.80 20.22 -9.72
CA VAL A 410 -11.84 20.70 -10.73
C VAL A 410 -11.78 19.73 -11.90
N PHE A 411 -11.35 18.51 -11.67
CA PHE A 411 -11.27 17.46 -12.69
C PHE A 411 -12.61 16.72 -12.84
N ASN A 412 -13.28 16.42 -11.74
CA ASN A 412 -14.51 15.63 -11.68
C ASN A 412 -14.39 14.29 -12.41
N LEU A 413 -13.22 13.66 -12.26
CA LEU A 413 -12.87 12.33 -12.72
C LEU A 413 -12.17 11.57 -11.60
N ASP A 414 -12.37 10.26 -11.54
CA ASP A 414 -11.65 9.42 -10.61
C ASP A 414 -10.15 9.37 -10.95
N TYR A 415 -9.33 9.07 -9.96
CA TYR A 415 -7.87 8.99 -10.13
C TYR A 415 -7.44 8.15 -11.33
N TYR A 416 -8.02 6.96 -11.50
CA TYR A 416 -7.66 6.08 -12.61
C TYR A 416 -8.13 6.61 -13.97
N ASP A 417 -9.25 7.32 -14.00
CA ASP A 417 -9.73 7.98 -15.21
C ASP A 417 -8.84 9.15 -15.64
N LEU A 418 -8.15 9.81 -14.70
CA LEU A 418 -7.16 10.84 -14.99
C LEU A 418 -5.78 10.27 -15.32
N LEU A 419 -5.35 9.23 -14.59
CA LEU A 419 -4.06 8.58 -14.76
C LEU A 419 -3.81 8.17 -16.21
N ILE A 420 -4.83 7.59 -16.87
CA ILE A 420 -4.76 7.12 -18.25
C ILE A 420 -4.39 8.23 -19.26
N GLY A 421 -4.60 9.51 -18.93
CA GLY A 421 -4.30 10.67 -19.77
C GLY A 421 -2.85 11.14 -19.71
N LEU A 422 -2.03 10.61 -18.79
CA LEU A 422 -0.62 10.98 -18.67
C LEU A 422 0.24 10.31 -19.75
N ASP A 423 1.34 10.96 -20.10
CA ASP A 423 2.36 10.41 -20.97
C ASP A 423 3.41 9.63 -20.19
N MET A 424 3.68 10.06 -18.96
CA MET A 424 4.67 9.47 -18.06
C MET A 424 4.28 9.69 -16.59
N SER A 425 4.65 8.75 -15.74
CA SER A 425 4.58 8.90 -14.28
C SER A 425 5.96 8.80 -13.66
N VAL A 426 6.22 9.58 -12.61
CA VAL A 426 7.52 9.64 -11.93
C VAL A 426 7.32 9.51 -10.43
N PHE A 427 7.87 8.46 -9.84
CA PHE A 427 7.76 8.15 -8.42
C PHE A 427 9.15 7.97 -7.80
N PRO A 428 9.87 9.07 -7.53
CA PRO A 428 11.23 9.02 -7.03
C PRO A 428 11.25 8.78 -5.52
N SER A 429 10.59 7.72 -5.07
CA SER A 429 10.37 7.43 -3.66
C SER A 429 11.66 7.10 -2.92
N TYR A 430 11.80 7.63 -1.69
CA TYR A 430 12.83 7.26 -0.73
C TYR A 430 12.38 6.08 0.17
N TYR A 431 11.11 6.07 0.60
CA TYR A 431 10.54 4.99 1.40
C TYR A 431 9.26 4.46 0.77
N GLU A 432 9.34 3.31 0.13
CA GLU A 432 8.22 2.69 -0.57
C GLU A 432 8.29 1.15 -0.50
N PRO A 433 7.74 0.52 0.54
CA PRO A 433 7.83 -0.93 0.74
C PRO A 433 7.44 -1.78 -0.46
N TRP A 434 6.34 -1.41 -1.15
CA TRP A 434 6.00 -1.99 -2.45
C TRP A 434 5.95 -0.92 -3.54
N GLY A 435 4.98 -0.02 -3.51
CA GLY A 435 4.75 1.02 -4.50
C GLY A 435 3.61 0.66 -5.46
N TYR A 436 2.38 0.83 -5.00
CA TYR A 436 1.22 0.66 -5.85
C TYR A 436 1.17 1.70 -6.96
N THR A 437 1.48 2.97 -6.68
CA THR A 437 1.39 4.05 -7.69
C THR A 437 2.24 3.79 -8.94
N PRO A 438 3.52 3.39 -8.88
CA PRO A 438 4.24 2.97 -10.09
C PRO A 438 3.68 1.68 -10.70
N HIS A 439 3.19 0.75 -9.91
CA HIS A 439 2.58 -0.49 -10.40
C HIS A 439 1.28 -0.22 -11.16
N GLU A 440 0.40 0.61 -10.61
CA GLU A 440 -0.83 1.08 -11.26
C GLU A 440 -0.53 1.79 -12.59
N SER A 441 0.44 2.69 -12.60
CA SER A 441 0.84 3.41 -13.80
C SER A 441 1.23 2.49 -14.95
N VAL A 442 2.06 1.47 -14.69
CA VAL A 442 2.42 0.50 -15.75
C VAL A 442 1.23 -0.38 -16.16
N ALA A 443 0.30 -0.66 -15.24
CA ALA A 443 -0.94 -1.38 -15.55
C ALA A 443 -1.82 -0.58 -16.51
N PHE A 444 -1.89 0.74 -16.34
CA PHE A 444 -2.53 1.68 -17.27
C PHE A 444 -1.68 2.00 -18.51
N SER A 445 -0.66 1.21 -18.80
CA SER A 445 0.22 1.38 -19.97
C SER A 445 0.98 2.70 -19.98
N ILE A 446 1.29 3.28 -18.81
CA ILE A 446 2.04 4.53 -18.70
C ILE A 446 3.50 4.23 -18.40
N PRO A 447 4.44 4.66 -19.25
CA PRO A 447 5.87 4.59 -18.97
C PRO A 447 6.19 5.27 -17.63
N THR A 448 6.91 4.58 -16.76
CA THR A 448 7.03 4.96 -15.36
C THR A 448 8.49 5.00 -14.92
N ILE A 449 8.87 6.04 -14.18
CA ILE A 449 10.15 6.13 -13.48
C ILE A 449 9.91 5.87 -11.99
N THR A 450 10.71 5.01 -11.39
CA THR A 450 10.72 4.74 -9.94
C THR A 450 12.15 4.53 -9.46
N THR A 451 12.36 4.10 -8.21
CA THR A 451 13.70 3.98 -7.62
C THR A 451 14.01 2.57 -7.13
N THR A 452 15.28 2.32 -6.85
CA THR A 452 15.75 1.10 -6.16
C THR A 452 15.29 1.01 -4.70
N LEU A 453 14.68 2.07 -4.14
CA LEU A 453 14.10 2.10 -2.81
C LEU A 453 12.58 1.85 -2.80
N ALA A 454 12.01 1.47 -3.95
CA ALA A 454 10.64 0.99 -4.07
C ALA A 454 10.63 -0.52 -4.35
N GLY A 455 9.83 -1.28 -3.60
CA GLY A 455 9.76 -2.74 -3.76
C GLY A 455 9.36 -3.16 -5.16
N PHE A 456 8.35 -2.50 -5.76
CA PHE A 456 7.97 -2.69 -7.17
C PHE A 456 9.13 -2.34 -8.10
N GLY A 457 9.88 -1.27 -7.82
CA GLY A 457 11.06 -0.87 -8.59
C GLY A 457 12.10 -1.98 -8.63
N VAL A 458 12.48 -2.53 -7.47
CA VAL A 458 13.44 -3.65 -7.40
C VAL A 458 12.94 -4.88 -8.17
N TRP A 459 11.65 -5.22 -8.02
CA TRP A 459 11.05 -6.32 -8.77
C TRP A 459 11.09 -6.07 -10.29
N ALA A 460 10.68 -4.88 -10.73
CA ALA A 460 10.65 -4.48 -12.14
C ALA A 460 12.05 -4.48 -12.75
N HIS A 461 13.04 -3.94 -12.04
CA HIS A 461 14.43 -3.92 -12.46
C HIS A 461 14.99 -5.32 -12.77
N LYS A 462 14.68 -6.30 -11.91
CA LYS A 462 15.02 -7.72 -12.15
C LYS A 462 14.31 -8.30 -13.38
N LYS A 463 13.08 -7.84 -13.68
CA LYS A 463 12.24 -8.37 -14.77
C LYS A 463 12.50 -7.73 -16.12
N THR A 464 12.98 -6.50 -16.17
CA THR A 464 13.31 -5.76 -17.39
C THR A 464 14.76 -5.92 -17.81
N GLU A 465 15.56 -6.69 -17.07
CA GLU A 465 16.99 -6.87 -17.33
C GLU A 465 17.76 -5.54 -17.40
N ARG A 466 17.33 -4.57 -16.60
CA ARG A 466 17.93 -3.24 -16.48
C ARG A 466 17.92 -2.42 -17.80
N LYS A 467 16.88 -2.53 -18.58
CA LYS A 467 16.75 -1.74 -19.82
C LYS A 467 16.59 -0.25 -19.51
N PRO A 468 17.50 0.61 -19.94
CA PRO A 468 17.47 2.04 -19.66
C PRO A 468 16.44 2.78 -20.54
N ASN A 469 16.21 4.06 -20.23
CA ASN A 469 15.40 5.00 -21.01
C ASN A 469 14.00 4.48 -21.31
N LEU A 470 13.35 3.88 -20.28
CA LEU A 470 11.99 3.34 -20.34
C LEU A 470 11.79 2.20 -21.34
N ALA A 471 12.85 1.64 -21.90
CA ALA A 471 12.74 0.60 -22.94
C ALA A 471 12.03 -0.67 -22.45
N GLY A 472 11.98 -0.92 -21.14
CA GLY A 472 11.19 -1.96 -20.50
C GLY A 472 9.78 -1.54 -20.09
N GLY A 473 9.39 -0.28 -20.34
CA GLY A 473 8.15 0.32 -19.84
C GLY A 473 8.27 0.95 -18.44
N VAL A 474 9.35 0.63 -17.74
CA VAL A 474 9.73 1.24 -16.45
C VAL A 474 11.23 1.52 -16.46
N ASP A 475 11.62 2.62 -15.84
CA ASP A 475 13.00 2.89 -15.48
C ASP A 475 13.16 2.94 -13.96
N VAL A 476 14.27 2.40 -13.44
CA VAL A 476 14.49 2.23 -12.00
C VAL A 476 15.81 2.88 -11.64
N ILE A 477 15.71 4.10 -11.12
CA ILE A 477 16.85 4.94 -10.78
C ILE A 477 17.47 4.46 -9.47
N HIS A 478 18.79 4.41 -9.44
CA HIS A 478 19.48 4.14 -8.18
C HIS A 478 19.28 5.31 -7.22
N ARG A 479 18.79 5.03 -6.03
CA ARG A 479 18.60 6.02 -4.95
C ARG A 479 19.15 5.46 -3.65
N ASP A 480 19.82 6.33 -2.90
CA ASP A 480 20.28 6.11 -1.53
C ASP A 480 20.17 7.41 -0.72
N ASP A 481 20.81 7.45 0.45
CA ASP A 481 20.73 8.61 1.35
C ASP A 481 21.50 9.84 0.82
N GLU A 482 22.45 9.67 -0.11
CA GLU A 482 23.35 10.71 -0.59
C GLU A 482 23.11 11.10 -2.06
N SER A 483 22.44 10.26 -2.85
CA SER A 483 22.29 10.39 -4.32
C SER A 483 21.20 11.36 -4.78
N TYR A 484 20.79 12.33 -3.95
CA TYR A 484 19.65 13.22 -4.27
C TYR A 484 19.84 13.97 -5.59
N SER A 485 20.99 14.61 -5.79
CA SER A 485 21.27 15.41 -6.97
C SER A 485 21.37 14.56 -8.24
N GLU A 486 22.02 13.42 -8.15
CA GLU A 486 22.19 12.46 -9.24
C GLU A 486 20.83 11.91 -9.69
N VAL A 487 19.94 11.62 -8.75
CA VAL A 487 18.56 11.17 -9.05
C VAL A 487 17.77 12.25 -9.78
N VAL A 488 17.88 13.51 -9.36
CA VAL A 488 17.25 14.66 -10.05
C VAL A 488 17.74 14.77 -11.50
N GLU A 489 19.06 14.72 -11.71
CA GLU A 489 19.67 14.85 -13.04
C GLU A 489 19.33 13.67 -13.95
N GLU A 490 19.36 12.44 -13.44
CA GLU A 490 19.04 11.24 -14.21
C GLU A 490 17.58 11.24 -14.65
N ILE A 491 16.63 11.54 -13.73
CA ILE A 491 15.21 11.64 -14.08
C ILE A 491 14.96 12.75 -15.08
N ALA A 492 15.60 13.93 -14.93
CA ALA A 492 15.48 15.03 -15.88
C ALA A 492 15.97 14.61 -17.28
N THR A 493 17.09 13.90 -17.36
CA THR A 493 17.64 13.39 -18.63
C THR A 493 16.67 12.42 -19.30
N ILE A 494 16.05 11.49 -18.55
CA ILE A 494 15.08 10.54 -19.10
C ILE A 494 13.82 11.25 -19.62
N ILE A 495 13.33 12.26 -18.91
CA ILE A 495 12.18 13.07 -19.35
C ILE A 495 12.55 13.87 -20.59
N TYR A 496 13.73 14.49 -20.62
CA TYR A 496 14.24 15.19 -21.81
C TYR A 496 14.29 14.26 -23.02
N ASP A 497 14.91 13.08 -22.90
CA ASP A 497 14.98 12.07 -23.95
C ASP A 497 13.59 11.61 -24.41
N PHE A 498 12.61 11.58 -23.49
CA PHE A 498 11.23 11.24 -23.83
C PHE A 498 10.60 12.31 -24.73
N THR A 499 10.91 13.60 -24.55
CA THR A 499 10.39 14.68 -25.41
C THR A 499 10.83 14.55 -26.86
N LEU A 500 11.96 13.88 -27.11
CA LEU A 500 12.53 13.68 -28.46
C LEU A 500 11.94 12.45 -29.19
N LYS A 501 11.16 11.61 -28.49
CA LYS A 501 10.65 10.35 -29.06
C LYS A 501 9.50 10.58 -30.04
N SER A 502 9.48 9.79 -31.12
CA SER A 502 8.34 9.75 -32.04
C SER A 502 7.11 9.09 -31.39
N SER A 503 5.94 9.31 -32.00
CA SER A 503 4.68 8.68 -31.54
C SER A 503 4.77 7.16 -31.55
N GLU A 504 5.47 6.54 -32.51
CA GLU A 504 5.67 5.10 -32.61
C GLU A 504 6.55 4.58 -31.45
N GLN A 505 7.61 5.32 -31.11
CA GLN A 505 8.48 5.00 -29.98
C GLN A 505 7.69 5.08 -28.67
N ILE A 506 6.90 6.14 -28.46
CA ILE A 506 6.04 6.27 -27.26
C ILE A 506 5.02 5.12 -27.19
N LYS A 507 4.37 4.75 -28.29
CA LYS A 507 3.47 3.59 -28.34
C LYS A 507 4.17 2.30 -27.95
N LEU A 508 5.43 2.12 -28.35
CA LEU A 508 6.21 0.94 -27.96
C LEU A 508 6.50 0.93 -26.45
N LEU A 509 6.85 2.07 -25.86
CA LEU A 509 7.07 2.18 -24.41
C LEU A 509 5.78 1.86 -23.63
N LYS A 510 4.64 2.43 -24.04
CA LYS A 510 3.32 2.14 -23.47
C LYS A 510 2.98 0.64 -23.53
N LYS A 511 3.24 0.00 -24.69
CA LYS A 511 3.05 -1.44 -24.85
C LYS A 511 3.96 -2.27 -23.93
N ASN A 512 5.20 -1.83 -23.71
CA ASN A 512 6.15 -2.52 -22.85
C ASN A 512 5.75 -2.36 -21.37
N ALA A 513 5.23 -1.21 -20.94
CA ALA A 513 4.66 -1.00 -19.62
C ALA A 513 3.51 -1.98 -19.35
N SER A 514 2.54 -2.08 -20.28
CA SER A 514 1.44 -3.05 -20.19
C SER A 514 1.93 -4.50 -20.07
N LYS A 515 2.91 -4.91 -20.88
CA LYS A 515 3.51 -6.26 -20.81
C LYS A 515 4.22 -6.54 -19.50
N LEU A 516 4.84 -5.53 -18.88
CA LEU A 516 5.45 -5.68 -17.57
C LEU A 516 4.38 -5.91 -16.51
N SER A 517 3.29 -5.14 -16.56
CA SER A 517 2.14 -5.29 -15.67
C SER A 517 1.50 -6.68 -15.76
N ASP A 518 1.44 -7.30 -16.97
CA ASP A 518 0.94 -8.67 -17.12
C ASP A 518 1.69 -9.70 -16.27
N ARG A 519 2.91 -9.42 -15.87
CA ARG A 519 3.77 -10.29 -15.04
C ARG A 519 3.64 -9.99 -13.54
N ALA A 520 2.95 -8.91 -13.17
CA ALA A 520 2.77 -8.42 -11.81
C ALA A 520 1.30 -8.48 -11.35
N ASP A 521 0.45 -9.21 -12.08
CA ASP A 521 -0.93 -9.43 -11.69
C ASP A 521 -1.08 -10.51 -10.61
N TRP A 522 -2.29 -10.62 -10.05
CA TRP A 522 -2.57 -11.62 -9.03
C TRP A 522 -2.50 -13.06 -9.56
N ASP A 523 -2.79 -13.31 -10.83
CA ASP A 523 -2.68 -14.65 -11.43
C ASP A 523 -1.24 -15.20 -11.32
N HIS A 524 -0.25 -14.29 -11.39
CA HIS A 524 1.16 -14.64 -11.21
C HIS A 524 1.61 -14.61 -9.76
N PHE A 525 1.10 -13.68 -8.94
CA PHE A 525 1.63 -13.47 -7.59
C PHE A 525 0.92 -14.30 -6.51
N ILE A 526 -0.29 -14.78 -6.75
CA ILE A 526 -1.03 -15.61 -5.79
C ILE A 526 -0.25 -16.89 -5.39
N LYS A 527 0.64 -17.38 -6.25
CA LYS A 527 1.50 -18.53 -5.96
C LYS A 527 2.41 -18.30 -4.76
N TYR A 528 2.94 -17.09 -4.59
CA TYR A 528 3.80 -16.76 -3.43
C TYR A 528 3.03 -16.86 -2.12
N TYR A 529 1.75 -16.52 -2.14
CA TYR A 529 0.85 -16.68 -0.99
C TYR A 529 0.52 -18.16 -0.75
N SER A 530 0.29 -18.93 -1.80
CA SER A 530 0.11 -20.38 -1.70
C SER A 530 1.34 -21.07 -1.12
N ASP A 531 2.54 -20.64 -1.49
CA ASP A 531 3.80 -21.11 -0.92
C ASP A 531 3.91 -20.75 0.58
N ALA A 532 3.49 -19.52 0.96
CA ALA A 532 3.44 -19.10 2.36
C ALA A 532 2.44 -19.94 3.18
N TYR A 533 1.28 -20.26 2.63
CA TYR A 533 0.29 -21.13 3.26
C TYR A 533 0.85 -22.54 3.49
N SER A 534 1.48 -23.11 2.48
CA SER A 534 2.12 -24.45 2.58
C SER A 534 3.25 -24.44 3.62
N LYS A 535 4.07 -23.37 3.65
CA LYS A 535 5.15 -23.19 4.62
C LYS A 535 4.62 -23.11 6.05
N ALA A 536 3.56 -22.32 6.27
CA ALA A 536 2.95 -22.16 7.59
C ALA A 536 2.39 -23.49 8.12
N LEU A 537 1.66 -24.24 7.29
CA LEU A 537 1.12 -25.55 7.66
C LEU A 537 2.23 -26.56 7.96
N HIS A 538 3.30 -26.58 7.16
CA HIS A 538 4.46 -27.44 7.39
C HIS A 538 5.14 -27.11 8.73
N ASN A 539 5.41 -25.84 8.99
CA ASN A 539 6.05 -25.39 10.23
C ASN A 539 5.17 -25.67 11.47
N SER A 540 3.84 -25.45 11.35
CA SER A 540 2.89 -25.82 12.39
C SER A 540 2.91 -27.32 12.70
N PHE A 541 2.94 -28.15 11.66
CA PHE A 541 3.05 -29.61 11.81
C PHE A 541 4.33 -30.03 12.55
N ILE A 542 5.49 -29.46 12.19
CA ILE A 542 6.77 -29.73 12.87
C ILE A 542 6.69 -29.32 14.34
N ARG A 543 6.16 -28.13 14.63
CA ARG A 543 6.00 -27.60 15.99
C ARG A 543 5.13 -28.51 16.87
N LEU A 544 4.01 -28.99 16.35
CA LEU A 544 3.10 -29.87 17.06
C LEU A 544 3.74 -31.26 17.29
N SER A 545 4.42 -31.79 16.30
CA SER A 545 5.11 -33.09 16.41
C SER A 545 6.22 -33.08 17.47
N LYS A 546 6.98 -31.98 17.59
CA LYS A 546 7.97 -31.82 18.67
C LYS A 546 7.34 -31.79 20.06
N LYS A 547 6.20 -31.08 20.22
CA LYS A 547 5.45 -31.07 21.51
C LYS A 547 4.93 -32.45 21.91
N HIS A 548 4.53 -33.28 20.97
CA HIS A 548 4.08 -34.66 21.25
C HIS A 548 5.24 -35.55 21.68
N LYS A 549 6.40 -35.47 21.05
CA LYS A 549 7.60 -36.24 21.46
C LYS A 549 8.04 -35.88 22.88
N LEU A 550 8.11 -34.59 23.20
CA LEU A 550 8.46 -34.13 24.56
C LEU A 550 7.45 -34.55 25.63
N LYS A 551 6.17 -34.85 25.28
CA LYS A 551 5.15 -35.38 26.24
C LYS A 551 5.16 -36.90 26.33
N SER A 552 5.75 -37.62 25.38
CA SER A 552 5.87 -39.08 25.41
C SER A 552 7.15 -39.53 26.13
N ASP A 553 8.10 -38.66 26.36
CA ASP A 553 9.38 -38.92 27.03
C ASP A 553 9.34 -38.59 28.54
N TYR A 554 8.16 -38.18 29.05
CA TYR A 554 7.83 -38.02 30.47
C TYR A 554 6.62 -38.90 30.83
#